data_0e45dfb2046ac8651150979044e653e6
#
_entry.id   0e45dfb2046ac8651150979044e653e6
#
_cell.length_a   1.000
_cell.length_b   1.000
_cell.length_c   1.000
_cell.angle_alpha   90.00
_cell.angle_beta   90.00
_cell.angle_gamma   90.00
#
_symmetry.space_group_name_H-M   'P 1'
#
loop_
_entity.id
_entity.type
_entity.pdbx_description
1 polymer ?
#
loop_
_entity_poly.entity_id
_entity_poly.type
_entity_poly.pdbx_seq_one_letter_code
_entity_poly.pdbx_strand_id
1 'polypeptide(L)'
;DQNLTITKTIWKRSGVLRTQAFELANYKCELNREHETFIAESTNKPYMEGHHALPMSLQDQFSVSLDVYSNIVCLCPLCHRKIHYGMENEKKIMLDSIYAKRSSRLAKSGIRMSQDEFVRFANHMF
;
A
#
# COMPACT_ATOMS: atom_id res chain seq x y z
N ASP A 1 -29.06 8.07 5.96
CA ASP A 1 -29.00 8.52 4.58
C ASP A 1 -28.32 7.48 3.72
N GLN A 2 -29.00 7.06 2.65
CA GLN A 2 -28.50 6.01 1.76
C GLN A 2 -27.19 6.40 1.07
N ASN A 3 -27.07 7.65 0.64
CA ASN A 3 -25.84 8.11 -0.03
C ASN A 3 -24.64 8.03 0.91
N LEU A 4 -24.85 8.43 2.16
CA LEU A 4 -23.79 8.38 3.15
C LEU A 4 -23.38 6.93 3.45
N THR A 5 -24.37 6.04 3.55
CA THR A 5 -24.12 4.62 3.80
C THR A 5 -23.34 3.98 2.65
N ILE A 6 -23.75 4.29 1.41
CA ILE A 6 -23.07 3.78 0.20
C ILE A 6 -21.63 4.29 0.17
N THR A 7 -21.42 5.58 0.45
CA THR A 7 -20.08 6.17 0.48
C THR A 7 -19.20 5.46 1.50
N LYS A 8 -19.72 5.24 2.72
CA LYS A 8 -18.96 4.53 3.75
C LYS A 8 -18.59 3.12 3.32
N THR A 9 -19.51 2.42 2.64
CA THR A 9 -19.25 1.07 2.16
C THR A 9 -18.13 1.06 1.11
N ILE A 10 -18.19 2.01 0.17
CA ILE A 10 -17.18 2.13 -0.89
C ILE A 10 -15.79 2.42 -0.30
N TRP A 11 -15.74 3.26 0.73
CA TRP A 11 -14.47 3.67 1.33
C TRP A 11 -13.94 2.71 2.39
N LYS A 12 -14.74 1.73 2.78
CA LYS A 12 -14.35 0.78 3.82
C LYS A 12 -13.23 -0.11 3.32
N ARG A 13 -12.17 -0.20 4.10
CA ARG A 13 -11.02 -1.03 3.75
C ARG A 13 -11.36 -2.51 3.88
N SER A 14 -10.89 -3.31 2.93
CA SER A 14 -11.15 -4.73 2.90
C SER A 14 -9.99 -5.52 3.49
N GLY A 15 -10.27 -6.30 4.54
CA GLY A 15 -9.28 -7.23 5.10
C GLY A 15 -8.91 -8.34 4.13
N VAL A 16 -9.85 -8.71 3.24
CA VAL A 16 -9.60 -9.72 2.22
C VAL A 16 -8.53 -9.27 1.23
N LEU A 17 -8.62 -8.01 0.78
CA LEU A 17 -7.64 -7.46 -0.18
C LEU A 17 -6.26 -7.38 0.45
N ARG A 18 -6.18 -7.01 1.72
CA ARG A 18 -4.91 -6.96 2.43
C ARG A 18 -4.31 -8.35 2.56
N THR A 19 -5.12 -9.34 2.92
CA THR A 19 -4.67 -10.73 3.01
C THR A 19 -4.16 -11.23 1.68
N GLN A 20 -4.85 -10.93 0.58
CA GLN A 20 -4.40 -11.31 -0.76
C GLN A 20 -3.04 -10.69 -1.09
N ALA A 21 -2.85 -9.42 -0.74
CA ALA A 21 -1.58 -8.75 -0.96
C ALA A 21 -0.45 -9.42 -0.18
N PHE A 22 -0.72 -9.81 1.07
CA PHE A 22 0.25 -10.49 1.92
C PHE A 22 0.60 -11.87 1.35
N GLU A 23 -0.37 -12.62 0.90
CA GLU A 23 -0.15 -13.94 0.31
C GLU A 23 0.68 -13.85 -0.96
N LEU A 24 0.41 -12.87 -1.82
CA LEU A 24 1.19 -12.66 -3.03
C LEU A 24 2.65 -12.29 -2.72
N ALA A 25 2.88 -11.63 -1.59
CA ALA A 25 4.23 -11.28 -1.13
C ALA A 25 4.88 -12.42 -0.33
N ASN A 26 4.18 -13.54 -0.11
CA ASN A 26 4.61 -14.63 0.73
C ASN A 26 4.92 -14.18 2.16
N TYR A 27 4.16 -13.19 2.65
CA TYR A 27 4.35 -12.62 4.00
C TYR A 27 5.78 -12.15 4.23
N LYS A 28 6.38 -11.56 3.19
CA LYS A 28 7.72 -10.97 3.25
C LYS A 28 7.63 -9.49 2.92
N CYS A 29 8.53 -8.71 3.51
CA CYS A 29 8.59 -7.28 3.22
C CYS A 29 8.97 -7.05 1.77
N GLU A 30 8.17 -6.30 1.03
CA GLU A 30 8.41 -6.09 -0.40
C GLU A 30 9.61 -5.17 -0.67
N LEU A 31 10.04 -4.40 0.31
CA LEU A 31 11.22 -3.55 0.16
C LEU A 31 12.51 -4.30 0.47
N ASN A 32 12.44 -5.30 1.34
CA ASN A 32 13.60 -6.17 1.62
C ASN A 32 13.07 -7.49 2.17
N ARG A 33 13.11 -8.52 1.33
CA ARG A 33 12.58 -9.84 1.67
C ARG A 33 13.31 -10.54 2.80
N GLU A 34 14.48 -10.04 3.18
CA GLU A 34 15.26 -10.60 4.27
C GLU A 34 14.89 -10.01 5.63
N HIS A 35 14.06 -8.97 5.68
CA HIS A 35 13.60 -8.41 6.95
C HIS A 35 12.72 -9.42 7.67
N GLU A 36 13.14 -9.77 8.88
CA GLU A 36 12.43 -10.74 9.70
C GLU A 36 11.56 -10.07 10.74
N THR A 37 10.43 -10.70 11.05
CA THR A 37 9.51 -10.24 12.09
C THR A 37 9.10 -11.43 12.93
N PHE A 38 8.32 -11.18 13.98
CA PHE A 38 7.77 -12.26 14.80
C PHE A 38 6.63 -12.96 14.05
N ILE A 39 6.30 -14.17 14.48
CA ILE A 39 5.17 -14.92 13.95
C ILE A 39 3.90 -14.43 14.61
N ALA A 40 2.94 -13.98 13.80
CA ALA A 40 1.65 -13.50 14.31
C ALA A 40 0.78 -14.68 14.73
N GLU A 41 0.18 -14.58 15.90
CA GLU A 41 -0.69 -15.64 16.41
C GLU A 41 -1.91 -15.86 15.52
N SER A 42 -2.47 -14.78 14.99
CA SER A 42 -3.70 -14.84 14.19
C SER A 42 -3.53 -15.55 12.85
N THR A 43 -2.33 -15.57 12.29
CA THR A 43 -2.08 -16.13 10.96
C THR A 43 -1.09 -17.29 10.97
N ASN A 44 -0.30 -17.41 12.02
CA ASN A 44 0.84 -18.33 12.11
C ASN A 44 1.88 -18.05 11.02
N LYS A 45 1.97 -16.79 10.60
CA LYS A 45 2.89 -16.31 9.56
C LYS A 45 3.65 -15.09 10.08
N PRO A 46 4.77 -14.72 9.43
CA PRO A 46 5.49 -13.51 9.82
C PRO A 46 4.55 -12.30 9.82
N TYR A 47 4.66 -11.50 10.87
CA TYR A 47 3.83 -10.32 11.00
C TYR A 47 4.22 -9.27 9.97
N MET A 48 3.25 -8.80 9.20
CA MET A 48 3.44 -7.74 8.22
C MET A 48 2.33 -6.70 8.37
N GLU A 49 2.53 -5.54 7.80
CA GLU A 49 1.56 -4.47 7.80
C GLU A 49 1.24 -4.06 6.36
N GLY A 50 -0.02 -3.72 6.12
CA GLY A 50 -0.45 -3.28 4.81
C GLY A 50 -0.33 -1.77 4.69
N HIS A 51 0.27 -1.32 3.60
CA HIS A 51 0.45 0.10 3.32
C HIS A 51 -0.19 0.43 1.97
N HIS A 52 -1.12 1.38 1.95
CA HIS A 52 -1.64 1.90 0.69
C HIS A 52 -0.57 2.82 0.09
N ALA A 53 0.00 2.41 -1.04
CA ALA A 53 1.05 3.18 -1.70
C ALA A 53 0.53 4.57 -2.08
N LEU A 54 -0.68 4.62 -2.63
CA LEU A 54 -1.41 5.87 -2.82
C LEU A 54 -2.40 5.97 -1.65
N PRO A 55 -2.27 7.00 -0.81
CA PRO A 55 -3.09 7.10 0.41
C PRO A 55 -4.59 7.15 0.10
N MET A 56 -5.37 6.48 0.93
CA MET A 56 -6.84 6.45 0.78
C MET A 56 -7.46 7.86 0.85
N SER A 57 -6.80 8.78 1.52
CA SER A 57 -7.26 10.18 1.59
C SER A 57 -7.31 10.86 0.23
N LEU A 58 -6.61 10.31 -0.79
CA LEU A 58 -6.59 10.85 -2.14
C LEU A 58 -7.68 10.25 -3.03
N GLN A 59 -8.54 9.39 -2.48
CA GLN A 59 -9.53 8.66 -3.27
C GLN A 59 -10.39 9.58 -4.15
N ASP A 60 -10.72 10.76 -3.68
CA ASP A 60 -11.56 11.70 -4.44
C ASP A 60 -10.92 12.16 -5.75
N GLN A 61 -9.61 12.00 -5.90
CA GLN A 61 -8.88 12.40 -7.10
C GLN A 61 -8.80 11.27 -8.13
N PHE A 62 -9.37 10.10 -7.81
CA PHE A 62 -9.31 8.93 -8.69
C PHE A 62 -10.71 8.42 -9.01
N SER A 63 -10.90 7.98 -10.24
CA SER A 63 -12.18 7.41 -10.69
C SER A 63 -12.30 5.92 -10.38
N VAL A 64 -11.23 5.31 -9.90
CA VAL A 64 -11.20 3.88 -9.51
C VAL A 64 -10.84 3.77 -8.05
N SER A 65 -11.18 2.63 -7.44
CA SER A 65 -10.88 2.41 -6.02
C SER A 65 -9.38 2.33 -5.78
N LEU A 66 -8.91 3.03 -4.75
CA LEU A 66 -7.54 2.90 -4.26
C LEU A 66 -7.40 1.72 -3.30
N ASP A 67 -8.51 1.16 -2.82
CA ASP A 67 -8.47 -0.03 -1.97
C ASP A 67 -8.52 -1.27 -2.85
N VAL A 68 -7.40 -1.53 -3.51
CA VAL A 68 -7.19 -2.69 -4.38
C VAL A 68 -5.86 -3.32 -4.02
N TYR A 69 -5.75 -4.65 -4.21
CA TYR A 69 -4.53 -5.35 -3.83
C TYR A 69 -3.27 -4.80 -4.50
N SER A 70 -3.40 -4.25 -5.72
CA SER A 70 -2.28 -3.68 -6.44
C SER A 70 -1.71 -2.44 -5.75
N ASN A 71 -2.52 -1.75 -4.95
CA ASN A 71 -2.13 -0.55 -4.19
C ASN A 71 -1.79 -0.86 -2.73
N ILE A 72 -1.91 -2.11 -2.30
CA ILE A 72 -1.58 -2.51 -0.93
C ILE A 72 -0.22 -3.19 -0.94
N VAL A 73 0.74 -2.61 -0.24
CA VAL A 73 2.11 -3.10 -0.17
C VAL A 73 2.33 -3.80 1.16
N CYS A 74 2.92 -4.99 1.12
CA CYS A 74 3.23 -5.77 2.32
C CYS A 74 4.59 -5.31 2.84
N LEU A 75 4.60 -4.71 4.02
CA LEU A 75 5.81 -4.15 4.62
C LEU A 75 6.01 -4.66 6.04
N CYS A 76 7.28 -4.87 6.42
CA CYS A 76 7.59 -5.08 7.82
C CYS A 76 7.32 -3.80 8.60
N PRO A 77 7.10 -3.88 9.93
CA PRO A 77 6.79 -2.69 10.73
C PRO A 77 7.83 -1.58 10.62
N LEU A 78 9.11 -1.95 10.52
CA LEU A 78 10.17 -0.96 10.42
C LEU A 78 10.07 -0.17 9.11
N CYS A 79 9.93 -0.88 7.99
CA CYS A 79 9.78 -0.22 6.68
C CYS A 79 8.49 0.60 6.62
N HIS A 80 7.41 0.09 7.20
CA HIS A 80 6.14 0.82 7.23
C HIS A 80 6.28 2.13 8.00
N ARG A 81 6.92 2.10 9.16
CA ARG A 81 7.18 3.31 9.93
C ARG A 81 8.12 4.25 9.18
N LYS A 82 9.15 3.70 8.54
CA LYS A 82 10.13 4.50 7.82
C LYS A 82 9.50 5.24 6.63
N ILE A 83 8.58 4.59 5.91
CA ILE A 83 7.94 5.25 4.76
C ILE A 83 7.04 6.39 5.20
N HIS A 84 6.54 6.35 6.45
CA HIS A 84 5.74 7.42 7.01
C HIS A 84 6.57 8.51 7.67
N TYR A 85 7.66 8.16 8.35
CA TYR A 85 8.37 9.06 9.26
C TYR A 85 9.86 9.22 8.97
N GLY A 86 10.40 8.53 8.00
CA GLY A 86 11.82 8.61 7.67
C GLY A 86 12.20 9.91 6.99
N MET A 87 13.48 10.05 6.69
CA MET A 87 13.99 11.21 5.97
C MET A 87 13.47 11.21 4.53
N GLU A 88 13.25 12.39 3.96
CA GLU A 88 12.66 12.53 2.63
C GLU A 88 13.45 11.78 1.55
N ASN A 89 14.77 11.82 1.59
CA ASN A 89 15.59 11.11 0.61
C ASN A 89 15.42 9.59 0.72
N GLU A 90 15.26 9.07 1.93
CA GLU A 90 15.03 7.64 2.14
C GLU A 90 13.63 7.23 1.71
N LYS A 91 12.64 8.05 2.02
CA LYS A 91 11.26 7.81 1.57
C LYS A 91 11.20 7.74 0.05
N LYS A 92 11.90 8.65 -0.64
CA LYS A 92 11.90 8.68 -2.09
C LYS A 92 12.47 7.38 -2.65
N ILE A 93 13.54 6.87 -2.08
CA ILE A 93 14.14 5.59 -2.51
C ILE A 93 13.13 4.46 -2.34
N MET A 94 12.42 4.44 -1.20
CA MET A 94 11.40 3.42 -0.94
C MET A 94 10.25 3.51 -1.95
N LEU A 95 9.76 4.72 -2.21
CA LEU A 95 8.65 4.95 -3.13
C LEU A 95 9.04 4.63 -4.58
N ASP A 96 10.27 4.97 -4.98
CA ASP A 96 10.78 4.60 -6.30
C ASP A 96 10.80 3.07 -6.46
N SER A 97 11.21 2.36 -5.43
CA SER A 97 11.24 0.89 -5.43
C SER A 97 9.82 0.31 -5.53
N ILE A 98 8.86 0.88 -4.80
CA ILE A 98 7.47 0.44 -4.87
C ILE A 98 6.91 0.67 -6.27
N TYR A 99 7.16 1.83 -6.84
CA TYR A 99 6.68 2.13 -8.20
C TYR A 99 7.23 1.13 -9.21
N ALA A 100 8.52 0.84 -9.13
CA ALA A 100 9.15 -0.11 -10.05
C ALA A 100 8.49 -1.49 -9.98
N LYS A 101 8.07 -1.91 -8.80
CA LYS A 101 7.44 -3.22 -8.60
C LYS A 101 5.95 -3.24 -8.89
N ARG A 102 5.28 -2.10 -8.75
CA ARG A 102 3.81 -2.06 -8.75
C ARG A 102 3.18 -1.31 -9.92
N SER A 103 3.94 -0.52 -10.68
CA SER A 103 3.37 0.33 -11.74
C SER A 103 2.53 -0.47 -12.74
N SER A 104 2.98 -1.65 -13.14
CA SER A 104 2.24 -2.49 -14.07
C SER A 104 0.91 -2.95 -13.49
N ARG A 105 0.91 -3.42 -12.24
CA ARG A 105 -0.31 -3.87 -11.57
C ARG A 105 -1.27 -2.72 -11.29
N LEU A 106 -0.74 -1.56 -10.92
CA LEU A 106 -1.55 -0.37 -10.73
C LEU A 106 -2.24 0.04 -12.03
N ALA A 107 -1.50 0.00 -13.14
CA ALA A 107 -2.05 0.33 -14.45
C ALA A 107 -3.21 -0.61 -14.82
N LYS A 108 -3.07 -1.90 -14.50
CA LYS A 108 -4.14 -2.88 -14.73
C LYS A 108 -5.39 -2.59 -13.89
N SER A 109 -5.22 -1.93 -12.76
CA SER A 109 -6.33 -1.51 -11.89
C SER A 109 -6.90 -0.14 -12.29
N GLY A 110 -6.41 0.44 -13.38
CA GLY A 110 -6.88 1.74 -13.87
C GLY A 110 -6.12 2.92 -13.26
N ILE A 111 -5.02 2.66 -12.57
CA ILE A 111 -4.21 3.70 -11.92
C ILE A 111 -2.93 3.87 -12.74
N ARG A 112 -2.93 4.88 -13.62
CA ARG A 112 -1.80 5.13 -14.52
C ARG A 112 -1.20 6.48 -14.22
N MET A 113 0.10 6.49 -13.96
CA MET A 113 0.82 7.73 -13.69
C MET A 113 2.31 7.51 -13.88
N SER A 114 3.04 8.61 -14.07
CA SER A 114 4.51 8.57 -14.13
C SER A 114 5.09 8.31 -12.75
N GLN A 115 6.37 7.96 -12.71
CA GLN A 115 7.08 7.77 -11.45
C GLN A 115 7.07 9.04 -10.60
N ASP A 116 7.30 10.20 -11.23
CA ASP A 116 7.31 11.48 -10.51
C ASP A 116 5.93 11.78 -9.91
N GLU A 117 4.87 11.53 -10.67
CA GLU A 117 3.51 11.70 -10.17
C GLU A 117 3.23 10.75 -9.01
N PHE A 118 3.63 9.49 -9.15
CA PHE A 118 3.43 8.49 -8.11
C PHE A 118 4.10 8.91 -6.81
N VAL A 119 5.38 9.29 -6.88
CA VAL A 119 6.14 9.70 -5.70
C VAL A 119 5.49 10.91 -5.04
N ARG A 120 5.06 11.89 -5.83
CA ARG A 120 4.39 13.08 -5.31
C ARG A 120 3.09 12.74 -4.61
N PHE A 121 2.25 11.91 -5.22
CA PHE A 121 0.98 11.50 -4.62
C PHE A 121 1.19 10.61 -3.40
N ALA A 122 2.09 9.65 -3.51
CA ALA A 122 2.35 8.70 -2.42
C ALA A 122 2.92 9.40 -1.18
N ASN A 123 3.64 10.49 -1.38
CA ASN A 123 4.26 11.26 -0.30
C ASN A 123 3.36 12.38 0.23
N HIS A 124 2.16 12.51 -0.33
CA HIS A 124 1.28 13.64 -0.03
C HIS A 124 0.87 13.73 1.44
N MET A 125 0.73 12.60 2.10
CA MET A 125 0.26 12.53 3.49
C MET A 125 1.36 12.76 4.52
N PHE A 126 2.58 12.85 4.12
CA PHE A 126 3.74 12.92 5.01
C PHE A 126 4.40 14.31 4.96
#